data_7af7663b9822e1014c39d502ba17522e
#
_entry.id   7af7663b9822e1014c39d502ba17522e
#
_cell.length_a   1.000
_cell.length_b   1.000
_cell.length_c   1.000
_cell.angle_alpha   90.00
_cell.angle_beta   90.00
_cell.angle_gamma   90.00
#
_symmetry.space_group_name_H-M   'P 1'
#
loop_
_entity.id
_entity.type
_entity.pdbx_description
1 polymer ?
#
loop_
_entity_poly.entity_id
_entity_poly.type
_entity_poly.pdbx_seq_one_letter_code
_entity_poly.pdbx_strand_id
1 'polypeptide(L)'
;QMGYILQGIASVQVQGVSGAMFHYLSHGMGKGILFMVAGIIIVQANGIRSISKLGGLAKKMPVTATAALIGFLTILGVPPTSGFISEFLIFFGSIKSAMEPLFFQRLVVSIGAIVSTAITAGYTLWTMKRVFFGGLPSEMDGVDEAPSTMTAPLVVLAATAVILGILPDLVASGLLSQISSMIG
;
A
#
# COMPACT_ATOMS: atom_id res chain seq x y z
N GLN A 1 -3.96 2.84 -7.90
CA GLN A 1 -3.96 1.46 -7.40
C GLN A 1 -5.07 0.62 -8.04
N MET A 2 -6.30 1.15 -8.17
CA MET A 2 -7.37 0.46 -8.91
C MET A 2 -7.01 0.23 -10.39
N GLY A 3 -6.27 1.16 -10.99
CA GLY A 3 -5.72 1.02 -12.34
C GLY A 3 -4.78 -0.19 -12.47
N TYR A 4 -3.94 -0.46 -11.46
CA TYR A 4 -3.08 -1.64 -11.45
C TYR A 4 -3.87 -2.95 -11.43
N ILE A 5 -4.95 -3.01 -10.62
CA ILE A 5 -5.85 -4.17 -10.58
C ILE A 5 -6.46 -4.42 -11.96
N LEU A 6 -7.02 -3.36 -12.58
CA LEU A 6 -7.60 -3.47 -13.92
C LEU A 6 -6.56 -3.90 -14.98
N GLN A 7 -5.34 -3.36 -14.90
CA GLN A 7 -4.24 -3.74 -15.79
C GLN A 7 -3.84 -5.20 -15.61
N GLY A 8 -3.74 -5.68 -14.38
CA GLY A 8 -3.43 -7.08 -14.08
C GLY A 8 -4.49 -8.03 -14.67
N ILE A 9 -5.78 -7.71 -14.49
CA ILE A 9 -6.89 -8.48 -15.08
C ILE A 9 -6.83 -8.42 -16.60
N ALA A 10 -6.65 -7.23 -17.18
CA ALA A 10 -6.60 -7.03 -18.64
C ALA A 10 -5.39 -7.69 -19.33
N SER A 11 -4.37 -8.07 -18.55
CA SER A 11 -3.22 -8.82 -19.08
C SER A 11 -3.59 -10.21 -19.59
N VAL A 12 -4.66 -10.82 -19.04
CA VAL A 12 -5.11 -12.21 -19.28
C VAL A 12 -3.95 -13.22 -19.12
N GLN A 13 -2.98 -12.87 -18.27
CA GLN A 13 -1.86 -13.72 -17.89
C GLN A 13 -2.06 -14.22 -16.47
N VAL A 14 -1.71 -15.48 -16.20
CA VAL A 14 -1.85 -16.09 -14.85
C VAL A 14 -1.25 -15.19 -13.76
N GLN A 15 -0.03 -14.70 -13.98
CA GLN A 15 0.66 -13.84 -13.03
C GLN A 15 -0.06 -12.50 -12.84
N GLY A 16 -0.50 -11.87 -13.94
CA GLY A 16 -1.17 -10.57 -13.86
C GLY A 16 -2.50 -10.64 -13.14
N VAL A 17 -3.34 -11.64 -13.45
CA VAL A 17 -4.63 -11.84 -12.80
C VAL A 17 -4.46 -12.22 -11.32
N SER A 18 -3.53 -13.14 -11.01
CA SER A 18 -3.20 -13.50 -9.62
C SER A 18 -2.66 -12.31 -8.84
N GLY A 19 -1.79 -11.52 -9.46
CA GLY A 19 -1.27 -10.27 -8.88
C GLY A 19 -2.39 -9.27 -8.60
N ALA A 20 -3.36 -9.11 -9.50
CA ALA A 20 -4.50 -8.22 -9.32
C ALA A 20 -5.37 -8.64 -8.13
N MET A 21 -5.65 -9.94 -7.97
CA MET A 21 -6.40 -10.48 -6.84
C MET A 21 -5.65 -10.29 -5.53
N PHE A 22 -4.35 -10.56 -5.52
CA PHE A 22 -3.51 -10.31 -4.35
C PHE A 22 -3.39 -8.82 -4.03
N HIS A 23 -3.32 -7.97 -5.06
CA HIS A 23 -3.28 -6.52 -4.87
C HIS A 23 -4.57 -5.95 -4.29
N TYR A 24 -5.71 -6.52 -4.63
CA TYR A 24 -6.99 -6.16 -4.03
C TYR A 24 -6.95 -6.31 -2.50
N LEU A 25 -6.42 -7.44 -2.02
CA LEU A 25 -6.22 -7.69 -0.59
C LEU A 25 -5.19 -6.74 0.02
N SER A 26 -4.02 -6.63 -0.61
CA SER A 26 -2.91 -5.79 -0.15
C SER A 26 -3.28 -4.31 -0.08
N HIS A 27 -3.92 -3.80 -1.14
CA HIS A 27 -4.41 -2.43 -1.19
C HIS A 27 -5.48 -2.16 -0.12
N GLY A 28 -6.39 -3.12 0.11
CA GLY A 28 -7.40 -3.04 1.17
C GLY A 28 -6.77 -2.89 2.55
N MET A 29 -5.72 -3.68 2.85
CA MET A 29 -4.96 -3.57 4.10
C MET A 29 -4.24 -2.22 4.20
N GLY A 30 -3.49 -1.82 3.17
CA GLY A 30 -2.76 -0.56 3.16
C GLY A 30 -3.68 0.66 3.35
N LYS A 31 -4.80 0.69 2.65
CA LYS A 31 -5.82 1.74 2.82
C LYS A 31 -6.47 1.69 4.20
N GLY A 32 -6.82 0.51 4.69
CA GLY A 32 -7.39 0.33 6.03
C GLY A 32 -6.47 0.91 7.11
N ILE A 33 -5.17 0.59 7.04
CA ILE A 33 -4.15 1.16 7.94
C ILE A 33 -4.15 2.69 7.85
N LEU A 34 -4.03 3.26 6.66
CA LEU A 34 -3.92 4.71 6.50
C LEU A 34 -5.18 5.47 6.92
N PHE A 35 -6.38 4.91 6.69
CA PHE A 35 -7.63 5.51 7.17
C PHE A 35 -7.74 5.45 8.70
N MET A 36 -7.36 4.33 9.33
CA MET A 36 -7.33 4.25 10.79
C MET A 36 -6.32 5.22 11.38
N VAL A 37 -5.12 5.33 10.80
CA VAL A 37 -4.10 6.32 11.20
C VAL A 37 -4.66 7.74 11.12
N ALA A 38 -5.32 8.09 10.02
CA ALA A 38 -5.94 9.40 9.88
C ALA A 38 -7.02 9.65 10.95
N GLY A 39 -7.86 8.64 11.22
CA GLY A 39 -8.86 8.70 12.29
C GLY A 39 -8.23 8.90 13.68
N ILE A 40 -7.18 8.16 13.99
CA ILE A 40 -6.42 8.27 15.23
C ILE A 40 -5.85 9.68 15.39
N ILE A 41 -5.18 10.20 14.38
CA ILE A 41 -4.60 11.56 14.40
C ILE A 41 -5.71 12.60 14.64
N ILE A 42 -6.84 12.50 13.96
CA ILE A 42 -7.96 13.46 14.13
C ILE A 42 -8.48 13.45 15.56
N VAL A 43 -8.63 12.26 16.16
CA VAL A 43 -9.12 12.13 17.54
C VAL A 43 -8.10 12.71 18.53
N GLN A 44 -6.84 12.34 18.42
CA GLN A 44 -5.78 12.74 19.36
C GLN A 44 -5.38 14.21 19.19
N ALA A 45 -5.52 14.76 17.99
CA ALA A 45 -5.23 16.16 17.69
C ALA A 45 -6.48 17.07 17.81
N ASN A 46 -7.48 16.71 18.63
CA ASN A 46 -8.66 17.51 18.90
C ASN A 46 -9.40 18.01 17.63
N GLY A 47 -9.52 17.15 16.60
CA GLY A 47 -10.24 17.45 15.38
C GLY A 47 -9.42 18.13 14.27
N ILE A 48 -8.12 18.34 14.46
CA ILE A 48 -7.26 18.93 13.42
C ILE A 48 -7.13 17.95 12.26
N ARG A 49 -7.47 18.42 11.05
CA ARG A 49 -7.46 17.64 9.79
C ARG A 49 -6.47 18.18 8.76
N SER A 50 -5.94 19.37 8.98
CA SER A 50 -5.03 20.01 8.02
C SER A 50 -3.61 19.51 8.20
N ILE A 51 -3.04 18.91 7.15
CA ILE A 51 -1.65 18.45 7.12
C ILE A 51 -0.67 19.59 7.42
N SER A 52 -1.01 20.85 7.07
CA SER A 52 -0.15 22.00 7.32
C SER A 52 0.04 22.31 8.81
N LYS A 53 -0.88 21.82 9.65
CA LYS A 53 -0.84 21.99 11.11
C LYS A 53 -0.26 20.76 11.84
N LEU A 54 0.09 19.70 11.12
CA LEU A 54 0.67 18.48 11.67
C LEU A 54 2.18 18.47 11.48
N GLY A 55 2.89 17.82 12.38
CA GLY A 55 4.34 17.61 12.28
C GLY A 55 4.89 16.88 13.50
N GLY A 56 6.00 16.15 13.34
CA GLY A 56 6.73 15.54 14.45
C GLY A 56 5.98 14.47 15.25
N LEU A 57 4.83 13.98 14.77
CA LEU A 57 3.95 13.06 15.50
C LEU A 57 4.61 11.71 15.81
N ALA A 58 5.67 11.31 15.10
CA ALA A 58 6.37 10.05 15.37
C ALA A 58 6.95 9.99 16.78
N LYS A 59 7.28 11.12 17.40
CA LYS A 59 7.78 11.19 18.78
C LYS A 59 6.68 10.99 19.82
N LYS A 60 5.46 11.39 19.50
CA LYS A 60 4.30 11.34 20.38
C LYS A 60 3.49 10.07 20.20
N MET A 61 3.45 9.55 18.96
CA MET A 61 2.61 8.43 18.56
C MET A 61 3.45 7.38 17.80
N PRO A 62 4.44 6.73 18.46
CA PRO A 62 5.39 5.84 17.77
C PRO A 62 4.74 4.58 17.17
N VAL A 63 3.72 4.01 17.83
CA VAL A 63 3.00 2.84 17.31
C VAL A 63 2.19 3.22 16.08
N THR A 64 1.43 4.31 16.17
CA THR A 64 0.67 4.85 15.04
C THR A 64 1.59 5.23 13.88
N ALA A 65 2.74 5.86 14.15
CA ALA A 65 3.70 6.25 13.12
C ALA A 65 4.34 5.03 12.42
N THR A 66 4.68 3.98 13.18
CA THR A 66 5.23 2.73 12.62
C THR A 66 4.20 2.04 11.73
N ALA A 67 2.96 1.94 12.18
CA ALA A 67 1.89 1.37 11.37
C ALA A 67 1.60 2.21 10.12
N ALA A 68 1.64 3.55 10.24
CA ALA A 68 1.52 4.44 9.09
C ALA A 68 2.63 4.21 8.06
N LEU A 69 3.88 4.03 8.52
CA LEU A 69 5.00 3.69 7.65
C LEU A 69 4.72 2.40 6.88
N ILE A 70 4.28 1.34 7.57
CA ILE A 70 3.95 0.07 6.92
C ILE A 70 2.80 0.25 5.91
N GLY A 71 1.74 0.98 6.27
CA GLY A 71 0.63 1.30 5.38
C GLY A 71 1.08 2.04 4.12
N PHE A 72 1.94 3.04 4.28
CA PHE A 72 2.53 3.78 3.15
C PHE A 72 3.42 2.89 2.28
N LEU A 73 4.29 2.08 2.87
CA LEU A 73 5.12 1.13 2.12
C LEU A 73 4.28 0.09 1.38
N THR A 74 3.15 -0.34 1.96
CA THR A 74 2.23 -1.28 1.32
C THR A 74 1.56 -0.66 0.09
N ILE A 75 1.12 0.61 0.18
CA ILE A 75 0.54 1.34 -0.97
C ILE A 75 1.60 1.67 -2.03
N LEU A 76 2.84 1.85 -1.61
CA LEU A 76 3.96 2.17 -2.49
C LEU A 76 4.54 0.93 -3.20
N GLY A 77 4.16 -0.27 -2.78
CA GLY A 77 4.72 -1.50 -3.32
C GLY A 77 6.20 -1.70 -2.99
N VAL A 78 6.62 -1.43 -1.75
CA VAL A 78 8.02 -1.57 -1.33
C VAL A 78 8.18 -2.79 -0.41
N PRO A 79 9.24 -3.61 -0.59
CA PRO A 79 9.55 -4.69 0.36
C PRO A 79 9.73 -4.14 1.79
N PRO A 80 9.36 -4.89 2.80
CA PRO A 80 8.88 -6.28 2.83
C PRO A 80 7.34 -6.42 2.84
N THR A 81 6.60 -5.51 2.23
CA THR A 81 5.13 -5.53 2.28
C THR A 81 4.49 -6.34 1.15
N SER A 82 3.26 -6.79 1.39
CA SER A 82 2.44 -7.51 0.40
C SER A 82 2.18 -6.71 -0.89
N GLY A 83 2.22 -5.37 -0.81
CA GLY A 83 2.11 -4.47 -1.95
C GLY A 83 3.16 -4.74 -3.01
N PHE A 84 4.41 -4.95 -2.59
CA PHE A 84 5.50 -5.26 -3.51
C PHE A 84 5.24 -6.51 -4.35
N ILE A 85 4.89 -7.60 -3.70
CA ILE A 85 4.66 -8.88 -4.41
C ILE A 85 3.48 -8.77 -5.38
N SER A 86 2.40 -8.13 -4.94
CA SER A 86 1.19 -7.99 -5.78
C SER A 86 1.45 -7.09 -7.00
N GLU A 87 2.12 -5.95 -6.84
CA GLU A 87 2.48 -5.07 -7.96
C GLU A 87 3.49 -5.72 -8.90
N PHE A 88 4.47 -6.43 -8.36
CA PHE A 88 5.44 -7.18 -9.15
C PHE A 88 4.75 -8.20 -10.08
N LEU A 89 3.81 -8.98 -9.55
CA LEU A 89 3.05 -9.96 -10.35
C LEU A 89 2.20 -9.28 -11.43
N ILE A 90 1.57 -8.15 -11.12
CA ILE A 90 0.80 -7.35 -12.08
C ILE A 90 1.69 -6.88 -13.23
N PHE A 91 2.81 -6.24 -12.91
CA PHE A 91 3.72 -5.70 -13.93
C PHE A 91 4.36 -6.80 -14.75
N PHE A 92 4.75 -7.91 -14.12
CA PHE A 92 5.28 -9.07 -14.82
C PHE A 92 4.26 -9.65 -15.81
N GLY A 93 3.01 -9.87 -15.40
CA GLY A 93 1.94 -10.35 -16.25
C GLY A 93 1.62 -9.37 -17.39
N SER A 94 1.61 -8.08 -17.09
CA SER A 94 1.36 -7.02 -18.09
C SER A 94 2.45 -6.95 -19.14
N ILE A 95 3.73 -7.02 -18.75
CA ILE A 95 4.86 -7.04 -19.68
C ILE A 95 4.82 -8.32 -20.54
N LYS A 96 4.55 -9.48 -19.91
CA LYS A 96 4.42 -10.74 -20.63
C LYS A 96 3.32 -10.67 -21.70
N SER A 97 2.16 -10.08 -21.35
CA SER A 97 1.07 -9.88 -22.33
C SER A 97 1.43 -8.90 -23.46
N ALA A 98 2.39 -8.02 -23.24
CA ALA A 98 2.86 -7.07 -24.25
C ALA A 98 3.77 -7.73 -25.32
N MET A 99 4.21 -8.96 -25.11
CA MET A 99 4.93 -9.75 -26.12
C MET A 99 4.00 -10.42 -27.14
N GLU A 100 2.68 -10.30 -26.97
CA GLU A 100 1.62 -10.76 -27.86
C GLU A 100 1.27 -9.71 -28.95
N PRO A 101 0.43 -10.02 -29.95
CA PRO A 101 -0.11 -9.01 -30.88
C PRO A 101 -0.67 -7.79 -30.12
N LEU A 102 -0.43 -6.57 -30.61
CA LEU A 102 -0.68 -5.28 -29.95
C LEU A 102 0.41 -4.87 -28.92
N PHE A 103 1.61 -5.39 -29.10
CA PHE A 103 2.78 -5.15 -28.27
C PHE A 103 2.96 -3.67 -27.87
N PHE A 104 2.94 -2.74 -28.81
CA PHE A 104 3.25 -1.33 -28.53
C PHE A 104 2.26 -0.69 -27.55
N GLN A 105 0.97 -0.89 -27.72
CA GLN A 105 -0.04 -0.29 -26.87
C GLN A 105 0.02 -0.84 -25.44
N ARG A 106 0.15 -2.17 -25.31
CA ARG A 106 0.26 -2.82 -23.99
C ARG A 106 1.55 -2.44 -23.29
N LEU A 107 2.65 -2.32 -24.04
CA LEU A 107 3.94 -1.88 -23.48
C LEU A 107 3.87 -0.45 -22.95
N VAL A 108 3.27 0.48 -23.70
CA VAL A 108 3.09 1.88 -23.26
C VAL A 108 2.29 1.95 -21.97
N VAL A 109 1.18 1.20 -21.88
CA VAL A 109 0.37 1.15 -20.65
C VAL A 109 1.17 0.57 -19.49
N SER A 110 1.93 -0.50 -19.71
CA SER A 110 2.75 -1.13 -18.67
C SER A 110 3.86 -0.20 -18.16
N ILE A 111 4.56 0.49 -19.06
CA ILE A 111 5.57 1.49 -18.69
C ILE A 111 4.92 2.66 -17.93
N GLY A 112 3.78 3.16 -18.41
CA GLY A 112 3.04 4.23 -17.76
C GLY A 112 2.62 3.88 -16.33
N ALA A 113 2.20 2.63 -16.10
CA ALA A 113 1.86 2.13 -14.78
C ALA A 113 3.11 2.07 -13.86
N ILE A 114 4.24 1.56 -14.36
CA ILE A 114 5.50 1.53 -13.60
C ILE A 114 5.96 2.96 -13.25
N VAL A 115 5.88 3.89 -14.20
CA VAL A 115 6.23 5.30 -13.94
C VAL A 115 5.30 5.93 -12.91
N SER A 116 4.02 5.54 -12.87
CA SER A 116 3.07 6.06 -11.88
C SER A 116 3.41 5.66 -10.45
N THR A 117 4.19 4.57 -10.22
CA THR A 117 4.68 4.23 -8.88
C THR A 117 5.63 5.31 -8.33
N ALA A 118 6.42 5.96 -9.19
CA ALA A 118 7.29 7.06 -8.78
C ALA A 118 6.49 8.29 -8.28
N ILE A 119 5.33 8.57 -8.90
CA ILE A 119 4.43 9.63 -8.44
C ILE A 119 3.82 9.24 -7.08
N THR A 120 3.42 7.98 -6.93
CA THR A 120 2.93 7.44 -5.65
C THR A 120 4.00 7.58 -4.57
N ALA A 121 5.26 7.27 -4.87
CA ALA A 121 6.38 7.46 -3.96
C ALA A 121 6.52 8.93 -3.53
N GLY A 122 6.44 9.85 -4.48
CA GLY A 122 6.58 11.28 -4.22
C GLY A 122 5.58 11.79 -3.18
N TYR A 123 4.27 11.61 -3.40
CA TYR A 123 3.28 12.11 -2.45
C TYR A 123 3.23 11.32 -1.15
N THR A 124 3.51 10.03 -1.17
CA THR A 124 3.54 9.17 0.01
C THR A 124 4.66 9.58 0.97
N LEU A 125 5.88 9.71 0.46
CA LEU A 125 7.04 10.14 1.24
C LEU A 125 6.89 11.59 1.72
N TRP A 126 6.32 12.46 0.89
CA TRP A 126 6.03 13.84 1.28
C TRP A 126 5.03 13.88 2.45
N THR A 127 3.94 13.10 2.37
CA THR A 127 2.94 13.05 3.44
C THR A 127 3.54 12.49 4.72
N MET A 128 4.29 11.39 4.62
CA MET A 128 4.96 10.76 5.76
C MET A 128 5.91 11.74 6.45
N LYS A 129 6.76 12.41 5.68
CA LYS A 129 7.69 13.43 6.19
C LYS A 129 6.94 14.56 6.89
N ARG A 130 5.87 15.05 6.30
CA ARG A 130 5.14 16.22 6.79
C ARG A 130 4.38 15.92 8.08
N VAL A 131 3.75 14.78 8.19
CA VAL A 131 2.89 14.42 9.34
C VAL A 131 3.71 13.89 10.51
N PHE A 132 4.63 12.97 10.24
CA PHE A 132 5.29 12.22 11.31
C PHE A 132 6.67 12.73 11.66
N PHE A 133 7.36 13.42 10.75
CA PHE A 133 8.71 13.92 10.97
C PHE A 133 8.76 15.46 10.93
N GLY A 134 9.87 16.03 11.39
CA GLY A 134 10.06 17.47 11.48
C GLY A 134 9.78 18.03 12.88
N GLY A 135 9.56 19.32 12.95
CA GLY A 135 9.23 20.01 14.22
C GLY A 135 7.81 19.70 14.68
N LEU A 136 7.63 19.50 15.98
CA LEU A 136 6.31 19.37 16.58
C LEU A 136 5.74 20.78 16.76
N PRO A 137 4.57 21.13 16.18
CA PRO A 137 3.90 22.38 16.44
C PRO A 137 3.43 22.43 17.89
N SER A 138 3.42 23.63 18.51
CA SER A 138 2.95 23.82 19.90
C SER A 138 1.50 23.35 20.11
N GLU A 139 0.69 23.42 19.08
CA GLU A 139 -0.70 22.91 19.09
C GLU A 139 -0.76 21.39 19.28
N MET A 140 0.34 20.65 19.06
CA MET A 140 0.45 19.20 19.17
C MET A 140 1.18 18.72 20.45
N ASP A 141 1.57 19.63 21.35
CA ASP A 141 2.30 19.26 22.57
C ASP A 141 1.51 18.31 23.48
N GLY A 142 0.19 18.43 23.50
CA GLY A 142 -0.72 17.59 24.28
C GLY A 142 -1.17 16.29 23.58
N VAL A 143 -0.63 15.99 22.41
CA VAL A 143 -0.97 14.74 21.67
C VAL A 143 -0.17 13.58 22.25
N ASP A 144 -0.85 12.48 22.55
CA ASP A 144 -0.27 11.23 23.03
C ASP A 144 -0.70 10.06 22.13
N GLU A 145 -0.05 8.89 22.33
CA GLU A 145 -0.41 7.68 21.60
C GLU A 145 -1.87 7.28 21.87
N ALA A 146 -2.53 6.76 20.86
CA ALA A 146 -3.91 6.32 20.99
C ALA A 146 -4.05 5.09 21.90
N PRO A 147 -5.21 4.90 22.57
CA PRO A 147 -5.45 3.74 23.39
C PRO A 147 -5.37 2.42 22.59
N SER A 148 -5.09 1.33 23.29
CA SER A 148 -4.91 0.00 22.65
C SER A 148 -6.11 -0.47 21.84
N THR A 149 -7.32 -0.02 22.16
CA THR A 149 -8.53 -0.31 21.40
C THR A 149 -8.49 0.23 19.97
N MET A 150 -7.74 1.30 19.73
CA MET A 150 -7.54 1.90 18.40
C MET A 150 -6.26 1.40 17.72
N THR A 151 -5.19 1.16 18.51
CA THR A 151 -3.90 0.75 17.96
C THR A 151 -3.82 -0.76 17.68
N ALA A 152 -4.53 -1.62 18.43
CA ALA A 152 -4.49 -3.07 18.23
C ALA A 152 -4.94 -3.50 16.82
N PRO A 153 -6.12 -3.08 16.29
CA PRO A 153 -6.52 -3.46 14.93
C PRO A 153 -5.55 -2.88 13.88
N LEU A 154 -4.98 -1.71 14.14
CA LEU A 154 -3.99 -1.09 13.27
C LEU A 154 -2.70 -1.95 13.19
N VAL A 155 -2.19 -2.42 14.33
CA VAL A 155 -1.00 -3.27 14.41
C VAL A 155 -1.27 -4.64 13.75
N VAL A 156 -2.46 -5.23 13.94
CA VAL A 156 -2.83 -6.50 13.31
C VAL A 156 -2.79 -6.38 11.79
N LEU A 157 -3.37 -5.33 11.22
CA LEU A 157 -3.34 -5.13 9.76
C LEU A 157 -1.92 -4.87 9.25
N ALA A 158 -1.13 -4.07 9.98
CA ALA A 158 0.25 -3.78 9.62
C ALA A 158 1.12 -5.05 9.65
N ALA A 159 0.98 -5.86 10.69
CA ALA A 159 1.68 -7.15 10.80
C ALA A 159 1.27 -8.10 9.66
N THR A 160 -0.02 -8.20 9.36
CA THR A 160 -0.53 -9.03 8.25
C THR A 160 0.05 -8.60 6.92
N ALA A 161 0.12 -7.28 6.64
CA ALA A 161 0.68 -6.76 5.40
C ALA A 161 2.17 -7.12 5.23
N VAL A 162 2.93 -7.13 6.33
CA VAL A 162 4.35 -7.52 6.33
C VAL A 162 4.49 -9.04 6.22
N ILE A 163 3.71 -9.82 6.98
CA ILE A 163 3.75 -11.29 6.94
C ILE A 163 3.46 -11.78 5.52
N LEU A 164 2.43 -11.25 4.86
CA LEU A 164 2.09 -11.60 3.47
C LEU A 164 3.11 -11.09 2.44
N GLY A 165 3.92 -10.11 2.80
CA GLY A 165 5.03 -9.66 1.97
C GLY A 165 6.27 -10.53 2.09
N ILE A 166 6.53 -11.09 3.29
CA ILE A 166 7.66 -11.99 3.55
C ILE A 166 7.32 -13.44 3.17
N LEU A 167 6.07 -13.86 3.40
CA LEU A 167 5.55 -15.19 3.12
C LEU A 167 4.40 -15.13 2.11
N PRO A 168 4.67 -14.68 0.87
CA PRO A 168 3.60 -14.48 -0.14
C PRO A 168 2.90 -15.79 -0.51
N ASP A 169 3.55 -16.93 -0.37
CA ASP A 169 3.01 -18.24 -0.69
C ASP A 169 1.76 -18.62 0.13
N LEU A 170 1.55 -17.97 1.27
CA LEU A 170 0.30 -18.15 2.03
C LEU A 170 -0.96 -17.77 1.21
N VAL A 171 -0.82 -16.91 0.21
CA VAL A 171 -1.92 -16.47 -0.65
C VAL A 171 -1.57 -16.65 -2.13
N ALA A 172 -0.37 -16.26 -2.55
CA ALA A 172 0.02 -16.18 -3.95
C ALA A 172 0.04 -17.56 -4.65
N SER A 173 0.51 -18.61 -4.00
CA SER A 173 0.56 -19.96 -4.58
C SER A 173 -0.85 -20.50 -4.88
N GLY A 174 -1.79 -20.32 -3.96
CA GLY A 174 -3.19 -20.69 -4.14
C GLY A 174 -3.85 -19.94 -5.30
N LEU A 175 -3.62 -18.64 -5.40
CA LEU A 175 -4.13 -17.82 -6.51
C LEU A 175 -3.52 -18.24 -7.86
N LEU A 176 -2.21 -18.44 -7.91
CA LEU A 176 -1.53 -18.85 -9.13
C LEU A 176 -2.05 -20.19 -9.65
N SER A 177 -2.24 -21.19 -8.77
CA SER A 177 -2.75 -22.50 -9.16
C SER A 177 -4.20 -22.45 -9.65
N GLN A 178 -5.08 -21.73 -8.95
CA GLN A 178 -6.48 -21.60 -9.34
C GLN A 178 -6.64 -20.83 -10.65
N ILE A 179 -5.96 -19.70 -10.81
CA ILE A 179 -6.03 -18.91 -12.03
C ILE A 179 -5.43 -19.69 -13.22
N SER A 180 -4.34 -20.43 -13.00
CA SER A 180 -3.76 -21.29 -14.04
C SER A 180 -4.76 -22.34 -14.55
N SER A 181 -5.56 -22.93 -13.68
CA SER A 181 -6.59 -23.90 -14.07
C SER A 181 -7.78 -23.29 -14.80
N MET A 182 -7.98 -21.96 -14.70
CA MET A 182 -9.09 -21.24 -15.34
C MET A 182 -8.70 -20.64 -16.72
N ILE A 183 -7.45 -20.27 -16.89
CA ILE A 183 -6.97 -19.58 -18.11
C ILE A 183 -6.19 -20.53 -19.03
N GLY A 184 -5.57 -21.59 -18.47
CA GLY A 184 -4.84 -22.63 -19.20
C GLY A 184 -5.77 -23.71 -19.63
#